data_bac2228fa7fd6094f46052d781c06c25
#
_entry.id   bac2228fa7fd6094f46052d781c06c25
#
_cell.length_a   1.000
_cell.length_b   1.000
_cell.length_c   1.000
_cell.angle_alpha   90.00
_cell.angle_beta   90.00
_cell.angle_gamma   90.00
#
_symmetry.space_group_name_H-M   'P 1'
#
loop_
_entity.id
_entity.type
_entity.pdbx_description
1 polymer ?
#
loop_
_entity_poly.entity_id
_entity_poly.type
_entity_poly.pdbx_seq_one_letter_code
_entity_poly.pdbx_strand_id
1 'polypeptide(L)'
;MGPQHLRPVQLLCLLGAISILPRVETLLCYEATASAFRAVSFHNWKWLLMRSMVCKLREGCEETLVLIETGARRGVVGFKGCSSALSYPPQISYLVAPPGVSIASYSRICRTYLCNNLTSLEPFLTLKAKAPKFTASSSHNCPTCVGEHTKSCLPNFVTTDACPYAAPMCYSSTLKFQAGFLNTTFLLMGCAREHHQLLEDFQRIGSIRVSEVLNVLEKSQIAGAGTSRQHPAWGILLGLLLAFGD
;
A
#
# COMPACT_ATOMS: atom_id res chain seq x y z
N MET A 1 3.14 71.44 9.81
CA MET A 1 2.85 70.31 8.92
C MET A 1 1.37 69.94 9.12
N GLY A 2 0.47 70.38 8.22
CA GLY A 2 -0.96 70.15 8.33
C GLY A 2 -1.33 68.75 7.84
N PRO A 3 -2.36 68.10 8.39
CA PRO A 3 -2.83 66.80 7.94
C PRO A 3 -3.37 66.94 6.52
N GLN A 4 -2.79 66.22 5.57
CA GLN A 4 -3.30 66.15 4.19
C GLN A 4 -4.58 65.29 4.23
N HIS A 5 -5.74 65.97 4.17
CA HIS A 5 -7.02 65.33 3.97
C HIS A 5 -7.06 64.73 2.55
N LEU A 6 -6.99 63.40 2.42
CA LEU A 6 -7.25 62.66 1.21
C LEU A 6 -8.63 63.10 0.66
N ARG A 7 -8.66 63.56 -0.60
CA ARG A 7 -9.92 63.90 -1.24
C ARG A 7 -10.82 62.65 -1.36
N PRO A 8 -12.14 62.77 -1.15
CA PRO A 8 -13.06 61.64 -1.17
C PRO A 8 -12.98 60.79 -2.47
N VAL A 9 -12.62 61.42 -3.58
CA VAL A 9 -12.37 60.74 -4.87
C VAL A 9 -11.15 59.82 -4.81
N GLN A 10 -10.08 60.19 -4.12
CA GLN A 10 -8.90 59.35 -3.96
C GLN A 10 -9.19 58.14 -3.06
N LEU A 11 -10.01 58.29 -2.05
CA LEU A 11 -10.46 57.22 -1.18
C LEU A 11 -11.33 56.23 -1.96
N LEU A 12 -12.25 56.69 -2.80
CA LEU A 12 -13.11 55.86 -3.67
C LEU A 12 -12.28 55.08 -4.71
N CYS A 13 -11.25 55.72 -5.31
CA CYS A 13 -10.35 55.02 -6.24
C CYS A 13 -9.51 53.94 -5.55
N LEU A 14 -9.04 54.20 -4.33
CA LEU A 14 -8.31 53.19 -3.54
C LEU A 14 -9.20 52.02 -3.12
N LEU A 15 -10.45 52.32 -2.69
CA LEU A 15 -11.41 51.25 -2.37
C LEU A 15 -11.83 50.44 -3.61
N GLY A 16 -11.99 51.12 -4.78
CA GLY A 16 -12.26 50.45 -6.05
C GLY A 16 -11.09 49.58 -6.52
N ALA A 17 -9.84 50.04 -6.35
CA ALA A 17 -8.66 49.27 -6.72
C ALA A 17 -8.46 48.00 -5.85
N ILE A 18 -8.83 48.05 -4.55
CA ILE A 18 -8.78 46.88 -3.65
C ILE A 18 -9.82 45.84 -4.07
N SER A 19 -10.96 46.26 -4.63
CA SER A 19 -12.03 45.34 -5.07
C SER A 19 -11.68 44.56 -6.36
N ILE A 20 -10.68 45.05 -7.13
CA ILE A 20 -10.27 44.46 -8.42
C ILE A 20 -9.08 43.46 -8.23
N LEU A 21 -8.48 43.43 -7.02
CA LEU A 21 -7.43 42.44 -6.75
C LEU A 21 -8.01 41.02 -6.89
N PRO A 22 -7.45 40.22 -7.82
CA PRO A 22 -7.91 38.84 -7.96
C PRO A 22 -7.76 38.15 -6.61
N ARG A 23 -8.87 37.69 -6.04
CA ARG A 23 -8.83 36.83 -4.88
C ARG A 23 -8.06 35.60 -5.28
N VAL A 24 -6.84 35.46 -4.78
CA VAL A 24 -6.08 34.21 -4.91
C VAL A 24 -6.81 33.20 -4.03
N GLU A 25 -7.71 32.45 -4.63
CA GLU A 25 -8.36 31.35 -3.93
C GLU A 25 -7.30 30.29 -3.66
N THR A 26 -6.89 30.21 -2.41
CA THR A 26 -5.97 29.17 -1.94
C THR A 26 -6.74 27.88 -1.79
N LEU A 27 -6.36 26.85 -2.56
CA LEU A 27 -6.98 25.55 -2.48
C LEU A 27 -6.46 24.80 -1.23
N LEU A 28 -7.38 24.39 -0.36
CA LEU A 28 -7.07 23.57 0.81
C LEU A 28 -7.34 22.09 0.49
N CYS A 29 -6.36 21.23 0.78
CA CYS A 29 -6.42 19.80 0.56
C CYS A 29 -6.12 19.05 1.86
N TYR A 30 -6.67 17.85 2.04
CA TYR A 30 -6.21 16.96 3.10
C TYR A 30 -4.77 16.50 2.83
N GLU A 31 -3.96 16.46 3.90
CA GLU A 31 -2.63 15.90 3.90
C GLU A 31 -2.61 14.66 4.80
N ALA A 32 -2.34 13.50 4.22
CA ALA A 32 -2.28 12.25 4.96
C ALA A 32 -1.46 11.20 4.22
N THR A 33 -0.85 10.30 4.98
CA THR A 33 -0.23 9.08 4.47
C THR A 33 -0.83 7.87 5.17
N ALA A 34 -0.82 6.73 4.50
CA ALA A 34 -1.28 5.47 5.06
C ALA A 34 -0.29 4.36 4.70
N SER A 35 0.02 3.53 5.69
CA SER A 35 0.74 2.26 5.52
C SER A 35 0.17 1.29 6.55
N ALA A 36 -0.57 0.28 6.11
CA ALA A 36 -1.21 -0.68 6.99
C ALA A 36 -1.16 -2.09 6.39
N PHE A 37 -0.77 -3.07 7.21
CA PHE A 37 -0.65 -4.47 6.82
C PHE A 37 -1.49 -5.31 7.78
N ARG A 38 -2.52 -6.01 7.27
CA ARG A 38 -3.51 -6.73 8.07
C ARG A 38 -4.04 -7.96 7.37
N ALA A 39 -4.83 -8.78 8.09
CA ALA A 39 -5.59 -9.86 7.48
C ALA A 39 -6.71 -9.32 6.57
N VAL A 40 -7.03 -10.03 5.50
CA VAL A 40 -8.10 -9.67 4.54
C VAL A 40 -9.47 -9.56 5.23
N SER A 41 -9.73 -10.33 6.29
CA SER A 41 -10.97 -10.28 7.09
C SER A 41 -11.20 -8.94 7.80
N PHE A 42 -10.17 -8.08 7.87
CA PHE A 42 -10.30 -6.76 8.50
C PHE A 42 -10.94 -5.76 7.54
N HIS A 43 -12.27 -5.69 7.53
CA HIS A 43 -13.06 -4.85 6.60
C HIS A 43 -13.12 -3.37 6.99
N ASN A 44 -12.84 -3.01 8.24
CA ASN A 44 -13.05 -1.67 8.79
C ASN A 44 -11.80 -0.77 8.75
N TRP A 45 -10.98 -0.87 7.71
CA TRP A 45 -9.90 0.08 7.55
C TRP A 45 -10.45 1.49 7.26
N LYS A 46 -9.99 2.47 8.04
CA LYS A 46 -10.34 3.88 7.86
C LYS A 46 -9.06 4.72 7.76
N TRP A 47 -9.05 5.58 6.77
CA TRP A 47 -8.02 6.60 6.62
C TRP A 47 -8.39 7.84 7.43
N LEU A 48 -7.65 8.13 8.48
CA LEU A 48 -7.90 9.31 9.32
C LEU A 48 -7.42 10.57 8.59
N LEU A 49 -8.29 11.54 8.45
CA LEU A 49 -8.03 12.85 7.85
C LEU A 49 -7.81 13.86 8.97
N MET A 50 -6.57 14.02 9.44
CA MET A 50 -6.25 14.84 10.61
C MET A 50 -5.63 16.19 10.27
N ARG A 51 -5.11 16.35 9.06
CA ARG A 51 -4.37 17.53 8.63
C ARG A 51 -4.86 18.03 7.29
N SER A 52 -4.72 19.33 7.07
CA SER A 52 -4.93 19.97 5.77
C SER A 52 -3.75 20.87 5.45
N MET A 53 -3.50 21.09 4.18
CA MET A 53 -2.46 21.94 3.67
C MET A 53 -2.98 22.86 2.57
N VAL A 54 -2.39 24.04 2.44
CA VAL A 54 -2.69 24.97 1.36
C VAL A 54 -1.81 24.60 0.16
N CYS A 55 -2.44 24.34 -0.97
CA CYS A 55 -1.74 24.04 -2.21
C CYS A 55 -1.25 25.31 -2.89
N LYS A 56 -0.16 25.19 -3.66
CA LYS A 56 0.35 26.27 -4.48
C LYS A 56 -0.63 26.60 -5.61
N LEU A 57 -0.45 27.77 -6.18
CA LEU A 57 -1.23 28.21 -7.34
C LEU A 57 -1.12 27.16 -8.47
N ARG A 58 -2.27 26.77 -9.03
CA ARG A 58 -2.42 25.74 -10.09
C ARG A 58 -2.26 24.28 -9.63
N GLU A 59 -1.93 23.99 -8.38
CA GLU A 59 -2.00 22.64 -7.86
C GLU A 59 -3.46 22.23 -7.56
N GLY A 60 -3.72 20.92 -7.58
CA GLY A 60 -4.97 20.29 -7.17
C GLY A 60 -4.78 19.43 -5.93
N CYS A 61 -5.88 18.98 -5.33
CA CYS A 61 -5.87 17.98 -4.28
C CYS A 61 -5.74 16.59 -4.91
N GLU A 62 -4.74 15.84 -4.50
CA GLU A 62 -4.53 14.45 -4.89
C GLU A 62 -4.88 13.49 -3.77
N GLU A 63 -5.46 12.36 -4.13
CA GLU A 63 -5.56 11.18 -3.30
C GLU A 63 -5.23 9.93 -4.12
N THR A 64 -4.29 9.15 -3.62
CA THR A 64 -3.86 7.90 -4.25
C THR A 64 -3.82 6.80 -3.19
N LEU A 65 -4.42 5.65 -3.49
CA LEU A 65 -4.48 4.50 -2.62
C LEU A 65 -4.11 3.24 -3.41
N VAL A 66 -3.23 2.43 -2.84
CA VAL A 66 -2.79 1.16 -3.40
C VAL A 66 -3.20 0.05 -2.44
N LEU A 67 -3.93 -0.92 -2.96
CA LEU A 67 -4.35 -2.13 -2.26
C LEU A 67 -3.57 -3.32 -2.80
N ILE A 68 -2.87 -4.03 -1.91
CA ILE A 68 -2.06 -5.20 -2.23
C ILE A 68 -2.66 -6.39 -1.48
N GLU A 69 -2.91 -7.50 -2.15
CA GLU A 69 -3.44 -8.71 -1.53
C GLU A 69 -2.66 -9.95 -1.97
N THR A 70 -2.40 -10.82 -1.01
CA THR A 70 -1.78 -12.12 -1.22
C THR A 70 -2.30 -13.10 -0.16
N GLY A 71 -2.89 -14.22 -0.59
CA GLY A 71 -3.54 -15.17 0.32
C GLY A 71 -4.54 -14.47 1.25
N ALA A 72 -4.40 -14.69 2.55
CA ALA A 72 -5.24 -14.07 3.58
C ALA A 72 -4.70 -12.70 4.08
N ARG A 73 -3.70 -12.13 3.43
CA ARG A 73 -3.04 -10.89 3.85
C ARG A 73 -3.35 -9.71 2.93
N ARG A 74 -3.37 -8.52 3.51
CA ARG A 74 -3.65 -7.26 2.82
C ARG A 74 -2.67 -6.17 3.26
N GLY A 75 -2.10 -5.46 2.27
CA GLY A 75 -1.36 -4.22 2.44
C GLY A 75 -2.14 -3.05 1.86
N VAL A 76 -2.16 -1.93 2.56
CA VAL A 76 -2.74 -0.67 2.09
C VAL A 76 -1.68 0.40 2.20
N VAL A 77 -1.42 1.10 1.09
CA VAL A 77 -0.49 2.24 1.04
C VAL A 77 -1.23 3.41 0.43
N GLY A 78 -1.14 4.59 1.03
CA GLY A 78 -1.87 5.75 0.54
C GLY A 78 -1.16 7.08 0.76
N PHE A 79 -1.48 8.02 -0.12
CA PHE A 79 -0.99 9.40 -0.09
C PHE A 79 -2.11 10.38 -0.42
N LYS A 80 -2.17 11.46 0.36
CA LYS A 80 -2.99 12.64 0.10
C LYS A 80 -2.14 13.88 0.22
N GLY A 81 -2.36 14.85 -0.69
CA GLY A 81 -1.63 16.09 -0.69
C GLY A 81 -1.97 16.97 -1.89
N CYS A 82 -1.04 17.87 -2.23
CA CYS A 82 -1.14 18.70 -3.41
C CYS A 82 -0.40 18.06 -4.59
N SER A 83 -0.92 18.27 -5.80
CA SER A 83 -0.32 17.77 -7.04
C SER A 83 -0.43 18.80 -8.14
N SER A 84 0.65 18.98 -8.92
CA SER A 84 0.67 19.84 -10.11
C SER A 84 0.10 19.18 -11.36
N ALA A 85 -0.27 17.90 -11.28
CA ALA A 85 -0.86 17.19 -12.40
C ALA A 85 -2.27 17.71 -12.73
N LEU A 86 -2.73 17.43 -13.95
CA LEU A 86 -4.06 17.82 -14.39
C LEU A 86 -5.13 17.11 -13.55
N SER A 87 -6.24 17.81 -13.31
CA SER A 87 -7.41 17.22 -12.65
C SER A 87 -8.03 16.12 -13.50
N TYR A 88 -8.34 14.98 -12.86
CA TYR A 88 -9.03 13.86 -13.50
C TYR A 88 -10.01 13.19 -12.51
N PRO A 89 -11.08 12.57 -13.03
CA PRO A 89 -12.05 11.84 -12.20
C PRO A 89 -11.39 10.64 -11.52
N PRO A 90 -12.04 10.05 -10.51
CA PRO A 90 -11.55 8.83 -9.87
C PRO A 90 -11.25 7.73 -10.88
N GLN A 91 -10.04 7.23 -10.85
CA GLN A 91 -9.58 6.08 -11.65
C GLN A 91 -9.29 4.92 -10.72
N ILE A 92 -9.81 3.75 -11.06
CA ILE A 92 -9.57 2.52 -10.31
C ILE A 92 -9.27 1.38 -11.27
N SER A 93 -8.20 0.66 -11.02
CA SER A 93 -7.76 -0.45 -11.87
C SER A 93 -6.89 -1.45 -11.10
N TYR A 94 -6.81 -2.66 -11.62
CA TYR A 94 -5.74 -3.57 -11.25
C TYR A 94 -4.46 -3.18 -12.00
N LEU A 95 -3.36 -3.04 -11.27
CA LEU A 95 -1.99 -3.02 -11.80
C LEU A 95 -1.51 -4.46 -12.00
N VAL A 96 -1.86 -5.33 -11.03
CA VAL A 96 -1.65 -6.77 -11.09
C VAL A 96 -2.99 -7.44 -10.79
N ALA A 97 -3.57 -8.07 -11.80
CA ALA A 97 -4.87 -8.71 -11.65
C ALA A 97 -4.76 -10.10 -10.98
N PRO A 98 -5.74 -10.50 -10.13
CA PRO A 98 -5.81 -11.85 -9.62
C PRO A 98 -5.90 -12.90 -10.75
N PRO A 99 -5.59 -14.20 -10.49
CA PRO A 99 -5.34 -14.83 -9.21
C PRO A 99 -3.88 -14.72 -8.74
N GLY A 100 -3.66 -15.06 -7.48
CA GLY A 100 -2.36 -14.95 -6.79
C GLY A 100 -2.19 -13.59 -6.13
N VAL A 101 -0.98 -13.03 -6.19
CA VAL A 101 -0.74 -11.63 -5.78
C VAL A 101 -1.59 -10.72 -6.64
N SER A 102 -2.31 -9.81 -6.01
CA SER A 102 -3.04 -8.76 -6.72
C SER A 102 -2.71 -7.39 -6.17
N ILE A 103 -2.57 -6.41 -7.07
CA ILE A 103 -2.29 -5.02 -6.73
C ILE A 103 -3.28 -4.15 -7.48
N ALA A 104 -4.08 -3.39 -6.74
CA ALA A 104 -5.04 -2.45 -7.32
C ALA A 104 -4.71 -1.03 -6.87
N SER A 105 -4.99 -0.05 -7.72
CA SER A 105 -4.80 1.35 -7.43
C SER A 105 -6.10 2.14 -7.58
N TYR A 106 -6.26 3.13 -6.74
CA TYR A 106 -7.23 4.21 -6.86
C TYR A 106 -6.47 5.52 -6.89
N SER A 107 -6.78 6.40 -7.82
CA SER A 107 -6.19 7.72 -7.89
C SER A 107 -7.19 8.76 -8.39
N ARG A 108 -7.13 9.97 -7.83
CA ARG A 108 -7.96 11.12 -8.18
C ARG A 108 -7.21 12.42 -7.96
N ILE A 109 -7.39 13.37 -8.88
CA ILE A 109 -6.97 14.76 -8.68
C ILE A 109 -8.17 15.67 -8.90
N CYS A 110 -8.46 16.54 -7.95
CA CYS A 110 -9.60 17.44 -7.97
C CYS A 110 -9.19 18.86 -7.54
N ARG A 111 -10.02 19.87 -7.88
CA ARG A 111 -9.70 21.28 -7.66
C ARG A 111 -10.80 22.02 -6.89
N THR A 112 -11.45 21.32 -5.98
CA THR A 112 -12.40 21.90 -5.04
C THR A 112 -11.90 21.74 -3.61
N TYR A 113 -12.40 22.55 -2.72
CA TYR A 113 -12.01 22.57 -1.31
C TYR A 113 -12.16 21.19 -0.67
N LEU A 114 -11.05 20.66 -0.10
CA LEU A 114 -10.98 19.37 0.62
C LEU A 114 -11.58 18.18 -0.16
N CYS A 115 -11.50 18.17 -1.47
CA CYS A 115 -12.11 17.15 -2.32
C CYS A 115 -11.43 15.77 -2.27
N ASN A 116 -10.19 15.69 -1.77
CA ASN A 116 -9.47 14.43 -1.57
C ASN A 116 -9.84 13.78 -0.22
N ASN A 117 -11.11 13.44 -0.06
CA ASN A 117 -11.74 13.07 1.20
C ASN A 117 -12.08 11.58 1.35
N LEU A 118 -11.53 10.71 0.51
CA LEU A 118 -11.71 9.26 0.63
C LEU A 118 -11.20 8.76 1.99
N THR A 119 -12.01 7.99 2.71
CA THR A 119 -11.68 7.46 4.04
C THR A 119 -11.71 5.94 4.16
N SER A 120 -12.06 5.24 3.08
CA SER A 120 -12.29 3.80 3.13
C SER A 120 -11.76 3.07 1.88
N LEU A 121 -11.83 1.74 1.88
CA LEU A 121 -11.49 0.89 0.73
C LEU A 121 -12.70 0.65 -0.20
N GLU A 122 -13.78 1.41 -0.05
CA GLU A 122 -15.01 1.23 -0.82
C GLU A 122 -14.79 1.17 -2.35
N PRO A 123 -13.94 2.02 -2.97
CA PRO A 123 -13.70 1.95 -4.41
C PRO A 123 -13.24 0.57 -4.88
N PHE A 124 -12.45 -0.13 -4.06
CA PHE A 124 -11.94 -1.46 -4.41
C PHE A 124 -12.99 -2.57 -4.29
N LEU A 125 -14.05 -2.39 -3.53
CA LEU A 125 -15.14 -3.37 -3.42
C LEU A 125 -15.83 -3.58 -4.77
N THR A 126 -16.08 -2.48 -5.49
CA THR A 126 -16.67 -2.53 -6.84
C THR A 126 -15.74 -3.24 -7.85
N LEU A 127 -14.44 -2.98 -7.75
CA LEU A 127 -13.44 -3.64 -8.61
C LEU A 127 -13.40 -5.15 -8.33
N LYS A 128 -13.41 -5.56 -7.07
CA LYS A 128 -13.41 -6.97 -6.65
C LYS A 128 -14.69 -7.71 -7.07
N ALA A 129 -15.84 -7.07 -6.98
CA ALA A 129 -17.11 -7.66 -7.40
C ALA A 129 -17.12 -8.04 -8.90
N LYS A 130 -16.32 -7.35 -9.72
CA LYS A 130 -16.16 -7.60 -11.17
C LYS A 130 -15.03 -8.59 -11.48
N ALA A 131 -14.18 -8.93 -10.52
CA ALA A 131 -13.09 -9.85 -10.76
C ALA A 131 -13.59 -11.29 -10.94
N PRO A 132 -13.00 -12.07 -11.85
CA PRO A 132 -13.34 -13.47 -12.00
C PRO A 132 -13.04 -14.26 -10.71
N LYS A 133 -13.96 -15.16 -10.35
CA LYS A 133 -13.78 -16.03 -9.20
C LYS A 133 -12.94 -17.25 -9.61
N PHE A 134 -11.75 -17.36 -9.05
CA PHE A 134 -10.86 -18.50 -9.28
C PHE A 134 -11.02 -19.48 -8.12
N THR A 135 -11.47 -20.71 -8.40
CA THR A 135 -11.74 -21.74 -7.39
C THR A 135 -10.75 -22.90 -7.40
N ALA A 136 -10.04 -23.08 -8.51
CA ALA A 136 -9.13 -24.22 -8.66
C ALA A 136 -7.72 -23.87 -8.14
N SER A 137 -7.24 -24.64 -7.16
CA SER A 137 -5.89 -24.55 -6.61
C SER A 137 -5.02 -25.67 -7.15
N SER A 138 -3.74 -25.41 -7.36
CA SER A 138 -2.73 -26.43 -7.64
C SER A 138 -2.26 -27.12 -6.36
N SER A 139 -1.51 -28.21 -6.49
CA SER A 139 -0.80 -28.83 -5.37
C SER A 139 0.46 -28.05 -4.93
N HIS A 140 0.81 -26.99 -5.66
CA HIS A 140 1.98 -26.19 -5.36
C HIS A 140 1.66 -25.14 -4.30
N ASN A 141 2.45 -25.12 -3.24
CA ASN A 141 2.28 -24.20 -2.12
C ASN A 141 3.41 -23.15 -2.10
N CYS A 142 3.05 -21.89 -1.90
CA CYS A 142 4.00 -20.81 -1.77
C CYS A 142 3.84 -20.09 -0.43
N PRO A 143 4.94 -19.55 0.13
CA PRO A 143 4.85 -18.66 1.26
C PRO A 143 4.09 -17.40 0.89
N THR A 144 3.19 -16.94 1.77
CA THR A 144 2.37 -15.74 1.57
C THR A 144 2.56 -14.78 2.72
N CYS A 145 2.93 -13.55 2.41
CA CYS A 145 3.06 -12.46 3.35
C CYS A 145 3.02 -11.12 2.65
N VAL A 146 2.48 -10.10 3.31
CA VAL A 146 2.67 -8.70 2.96
C VAL A 146 2.85 -7.89 4.24
N GLY A 147 3.94 -7.13 4.32
CA GLY A 147 4.22 -6.30 5.48
C GLY A 147 5.70 -6.04 5.73
N GLU A 148 5.99 -5.35 6.82
CA GLU A 148 7.36 -5.06 7.24
C GLU A 148 8.10 -6.36 7.55
N HIS A 149 9.31 -6.50 7.00
CA HIS A 149 10.13 -7.70 7.16
C HIS A 149 10.39 -8.06 8.65
N THR A 150 10.57 -7.04 9.49
CA THR A 150 10.89 -7.21 10.92
C THR A 150 9.68 -7.42 11.82
N LYS A 151 8.45 -7.30 11.30
CA LYS A 151 7.23 -7.38 12.12
C LYS A 151 6.22 -8.38 11.58
N SER A 152 5.81 -8.19 10.33
CA SER A 152 4.65 -8.89 9.76
C SER A 152 5.03 -10.11 8.92
N CYS A 153 6.26 -10.16 8.42
CA CYS A 153 6.78 -11.23 7.56
C CYS A 153 7.98 -11.97 8.18
N LEU A 154 8.04 -12.03 9.52
CA LEU A 154 8.97 -12.95 10.20
C LEU A 154 8.63 -14.41 9.85
N PRO A 155 9.59 -15.32 9.85
CA PRO A 155 9.37 -16.74 9.48
C PRO A 155 8.17 -17.40 10.18
N ASN A 156 7.92 -17.04 11.45
CA ASN A 156 6.80 -17.57 12.24
C ASN A 156 5.42 -16.98 11.86
N PHE A 157 5.38 -15.91 11.06
CA PHE A 157 4.14 -15.23 10.63
C PHE A 157 3.87 -15.37 9.14
N VAL A 158 4.79 -15.97 8.39
CA VAL A 158 4.59 -16.32 6.98
C VAL A 158 3.66 -17.54 6.94
N THR A 159 2.55 -17.41 6.23
CA THR A 159 1.65 -18.52 5.95
C THR A 159 2.03 -19.18 4.63
N THR A 160 1.62 -20.41 4.43
CA THR A 160 1.81 -21.14 3.18
C THR A 160 0.45 -21.44 2.58
N ASP A 161 0.19 -20.95 1.38
CA ASP A 161 -1.08 -21.09 0.70
C ASP A 161 -0.90 -21.88 -0.61
N ALA A 162 -1.91 -22.70 -0.96
CA ALA A 162 -1.95 -23.38 -2.25
C ALA A 162 -2.15 -22.38 -3.39
N CYS A 163 -1.27 -22.41 -4.39
CA CYS A 163 -1.32 -21.48 -5.50
C CYS A 163 -2.46 -21.83 -6.48
N PRO A 164 -3.14 -20.81 -7.05
CA PRO A 164 -4.04 -21.03 -8.16
C PRO A 164 -3.31 -21.59 -9.40
N TYR A 165 -3.98 -22.43 -10.20
CA TYR A 165 -3.37 -22.96 -11.42
C TYR A 165 -2.86 -21.87 -12.39
N ALA A 166 -3.55 -20.72 -12.46
CA ALA A 166 -3.16 -19.61 -13.32
C ALA A 166 -2.04 -18.73 -12.73
N ALA A 167 -1.57 -19.01 -11.51
CA ALA A 167 -0.46 -18.31 -10.85
C ALA A 167 0.38 -19.30 -10.02
N PRO A 168 1.06 -20.27 -10.67
CA PRO A 168 1.67 -21.41 -9.99
C PRO A 168 3.05 -21.11 -9.39
N MET A 169 3.63 -19.95 -9.64
CA MET A 169 5.02 -19.65 -9.25
C MET A 169 5.08 -18.92 -7.92
N CYS A 170 6.02 -19.31 -7.05
CA CYS A 170 6.30 -18.57 -5.84
C CYS A 170 7.03 -17.28 -6.17
N TYR A 171 6.51 -16.20 -5.61
CA TYR A 171 7.01 -14.86 -5.82
C TYR A 171 7.45 -14.22 -4.50
N SER A 172 8.55 -13.49 -4.54
CA SER A 172 9.02 -12.67 -3.42
C SER A 172 9.68 -11.40 -3.93
N SER A 173 9.24 -10.26 -3.42
CA SER A 173 9.86 -8.97 -3.72
C SER A 173 9.86 -8.05 -2.51
N THR A 174 10.77 -7.10 -2.52
CA THR A 174 10.79 -5.95 -1.62
C THR A 174 10.25 -4.75 -2.36
N LEU A 175 9.13 -4.19 -1.87
CA LEU A 175 8.48 -3.02 -2.42
C LEU A 175 8.77 -1.79 -1.57
N LYS A 176 9.06 -0.66 -2.22
CA LYS A 176 9.25 0.64 -1.59
C LYS A 176 8.32 1.67 -2.23
N PHE A 177 7.57 2.40 -1.39
CA PHE A 177 6.66 3.45 -1.79
C PHE A 177 7.06 4.77 -1.13
N GLN A 178 7.15 5.85 -1.93
CA GLN A 178 7.58 7.16 -1.47
C GLN A 178 6.73 8.28 -2.08
N ALA A 179 6.16 9.15 -1.24
CA ALA A 179 5.49 10.39 -1.65
C ALA A 179 5.35 11.34 -0.45
N GLY A 180 5.87 12.55 -0.52
CA GLY A 180 5.84 13.47 0.63
C GLY A 180 6.42 12.81 1.89
N PHE A 181 5.60 12.70 2.94
CA PHE A 181 5.97 12.02 4.19
C PHE A 181 5.79 10.49 4.15
N LEU A 182 5.19 9.94 3.09
CA LEU A 182 5.14 8.51 2.88
C LEU A 182 6.52 7.98 2.53
N ASN A 183 7.05 7.09 3.36
CA ASN A 183 8.26 6.33 3.08
C ASN A 183 8.12 4.96 3.74
N THR A 184 7.66 3.97 2.97
CA THR A 184 7.43 2.62 3.47
C THR A 184 8.13 1.59 2.60
N THR A 185 8.74 0.61 3.24
CA THR A 185 9.39 -0.53 2.59
C THR A 185 8.86 -1.80 3.24
N PHE A 186 8.44 -2.76 2.45
CA PHE A 186 7.88 -4.01 2.93
C PHE A 186 8.13 -5.18 1.99
N LEU A 187 7.99 -6.38 2.52
CA LEU A 187 8.11 -7.63 1.81
C LEU A 187 6.74 -8.04 1.27
N LEU A 188 6.71 -8.52 0.03
CA LEU A 188 5.56 -9.14 -0.61
C LEU A 188 5.95 -10.54 -1.06
N MET A 189 5.22 -11.55 -0.56
CA MET A 189 5.39 -12.95 -0.94
C MET A 189 4.04 -13.54 -1.31
N GLY A 190 4.00 -14.42 -2.31
CA GLY A 190 2.77 -15.06 -2.74
C GLY A 190 2.92 -15.88 -4.00
N CYS A 191 1.80 -16.16 -4.64
CA CYS A 191 1.74 -16.85 -5.91
C CYS A 191 1.65 -15.85 -7.06
N ALA A 192 2.43 -16.04 -8.11
CA ALA A 192 2.41 -15.19 -9.31
C ALA A 192 2.34 -16.02 -10.58
N ARG A 193 1.97 -15.37 -11.69
CA ARG A 193 1.92 -16.01 -13.03
C ARG A 193 3.32 -16.24 -13.59
N GLU A 194 4.20 -15.27 -13.36
CA GLU A 194 5.53 -15.20 -13.91
C GLU A 194 6.52 -14.73 -12.84
N HIS A 195 7.81 -14.99 -13.07
CA HIS A 195 8.87 -14.64 -12.14
C HIS A 195 9.64 -13.38 -12.62
N HIS A 196 8.91 -12.27 -12.72
CA HIS A 196 9.45 -10.95 -13.03
C HIS A 196 8.86 -9.89 -12.08
N GLN A 197 9.35 -8.66 -12.13
CA GLN A 197 8.82 -7.57 -11.34
C GLN A 197 7.35 -7.31 -11.71
N LEU A 198 6.46 -7.31 -10.73
CA LEU A 198 5.02 -7.11 -10.94
C LEU A 198 4.65 -5.65 -11.24
N LEU A 199 5.51 -4.71 -10.80
CA LEU A 199 5.31 -3.28 -10.96
C LEU A 199 6.38 -2.63 -11.86
N GLU A 200 7.02 -3.39 -12.76
CA GLU A 200 8.07 -2.89 -13.67
C GLU A 200 7.58 -1.69 -14.48
N ASP A 201 6.36 -1.75 -15.02
CA ASP A 201 5.74 -0.68 -15.80
C ASP A 201 5.22 0.49 -14.95
N PHE A 202 5.19 0.35 -13.61
CA PHE A 202 4.56 1.29 -12.69
C PHE A 202 5.57 1.95 -11.76
N GLN A 203 6.53 2.70 -12.30
CA GLN A 203 7.48 3.46 -11.49
C GLN A 203 6.80 4.55 -10.66
N ARG A 204 5.57 4.93 -11.03
CA ARG A 204 4.71 5.88 -10.31
C ARG A 204 3.25 5.48 -10.36
N ILE A 205 2.56 5.67 -9.23
CA ILE A 205 1.11 5.53 -9.10
C ILE A 205 0.62 6.84 -8.49
N GLY A 206 0.03 7.72 -9.32
CA GLY A 206 -0.18 9.12 -8.93
C GLY A 206 1.15 9.79 -8.55
N SER A 207 1.21 10.45 -7.40
CA SER A 207 2.46 11.02 -6.87
C SER A 207 3.33 9.99 -6.13
N ILE A 208 2.86 8.78 -5.89
CA ILE A 208 3.63 7.74 -5.21
C ILE A 208 4.69 7.17 -6.17
N ARG A 209 5.97 7.33 -5.83
CA ARG A 209 7.07 6.63 -6.50
C ARG A 209 7.14 5.20 -5.98
N VAL A 210 7.28 4.25 -6.90
CA VAL A 210 7.38 2.83 -6.59
C VAL A 210 8.74 2.30 -7.02
N SER A 211 9.35 1.45 -6.21
CA SER A 211 10.47 0.61 -6.62
C SER A 211 10.29 -0.80 -6.10
N GLU A 212 10.64 -1.76 -6.91
CA GLU A 212 10.52 -3.19 -6.65
C GLU A 212 11.85 -3.88 -6.86
N VAL A 213 12.23 -4.75 -5.93
CA VAL A 213 13.42 -5.59 -6.02
C VAL A 213 13.00 -7.03 -5.78
N LEU A 214 13.23 -7.92 -6.75
CA LEU A 214 12.99 -9.34 -6.58
C LEU A 214 13.96 -9.94 -5.57
N ASN A 215 13.44 -10.76 -4.67
CA ASN A 215 14.23 -11.50 -3.71
C ASN A 215 14.46 -12.94 -4.22
N VAL A 216 15.65 -13.45 -4.04
CA VAL A 216 15.94 -14.85 -4.33
C VAL A 216 15.28 -15.71 -3.27
N LEU A 217 14.35 -16.57 -3.67
CA LEU A 217 13.76 -17.57 -2.78
C LEU A 217 14.76 -18.74 -2.65
N GLU A 218 15.49 -18.79 -1.54
CA GLU A 218 16.32 -19.94 -1.24
C GLU A 218 15.46 -21.18 -1.04
N LYS A 219 15.78 -22.29 -1.71
CA LYS A 219 15.05 -23.57 -1.62
C LYS A 219 14.92 -24.11 -0.20
N SER A 220 15.78 -23.68 0.73
CA SER A 220 15.75 -24.07 2.14
C SER A 220 14.52 -23.59 2.92
N GLN A 221 13.88 -22.49 2.50
CA GLN A 221 12.69 -21.99 3.19
C GLN A 221 11.40 -22.75 2.82
N ILE A 222 11.41 -23.48 1.70
CA ILE A 222 10.26 -24.26 1.24
C ILE A 222 10.19 -25.63 1.94
N ALA A 223 11.30 -26.16 2.43
CA ALA A 223 11.39 -27.47 3.07
C ALA A 223 11.06 -27.49 4.58
N GLY A 224 10.90 -26.31 5.21
CA GLY A 224 10.74 -26.21 6.67
C GLY A 224 9.33 -26.42 7.23
N ALA A 225 8.30 -26.62 6.40
CA ALA A 225 6.91 -26.70 6.85
C ALA A 225 6.34 -28.13 6.91
N GLY A 226 7.17 -29.15 6.89
CA GLY A 226 6.64 -30.52 6.93
C GLY A 226 7.69 -31.55 7.28
N THR A 227 7.96 -31.74 8.54
CA THR A 227 8.15 -32.98 9.27
C THR A 227 8.80 -32.69 10.63
N SER A 228 8.00 -32.54 11.65
CA SER A 228 8.39 -32.85 13.02
C SER A 228 8.72 -34.35 13.04
N ARG A 229 9.97 -34.73 12.75
CA ARG A 229 10.47 -36.04 13.12
C ARG A 229 10.52 -36.10 14.64
N GLN A 230 9.51 -36.70 15.22
CA GLN A 230 9.61 -37.30 16.56
C GLN A 230 10.75 -38.30 16.51
N HIS A 231 11.88 -37.96 17.11
CA HIS A 231 12.89 -38.92 17.47
C HIS A 231 12.30 -39.79 18.57
N PRO A 232 12.18 -41.12 18.38
CA PRO A 232 11.83 -41.97 19.49
C PRO A 232 13.00 -41.96 20.49
N ALA A 233 12.71 -41.51 21.70
CA ALA A 233 13.61 -41.59 22.84
C ALA A 233 13.70 -43.06 23.32
N TRP A 234 14.38 -43.91 22.55
CA TRP A 234 14.76 -45.27 22.92
C TRP A 234 16.24 -45.45 22.68
N GLY A 235 17.07 -45.21 23.71
CA GLY A 235 18.51 -45.41 23.57
C GLY A 235 19.38 -45.04 24.75
N ILE A 236 18.83 -44.84 25.94
CA ILE A 236 19.66 -44.65 27.15
C ILE A 236 19.05 -45.48 28.29
N LEU A 237 19.16 -46.79 28.19
CA LEU A 237 18.87 -47.68 29.31
C LEU A 237 19.57 -49.05 29.12
N LEU A 238 20.85 -49.04 28.74
CA LEU A 238 21.67 -50.27 28.68
C LEU A 238 23.17 -49.92 28.87
N GLY A 239 23.48 -49.25 29.99
CA GLY A 239 24.87 -48.85 30.29
C GLY A 239 25.20 -48.78 31.79
N LEU A 240 24.33 -49.30 32.68
CA LEU A 240 24.52 -49.17 34.14
C LEU A 240 24.32 -50.47 34.89
N LEU A 241 24.78 -51.59 34.33
CA LEU A 241 24.73 -52.92 34.99
C LEU A 241 26.00 -53.75 34.86
N LEU A 242 27.18 -53.14 34.69
CA LEU A 242 28.46 -53.87 34.72
C LEU A 242 29.57 -53.11 35.47
N ALA A 243 29.30 -52.60 36.66
CA ALA A 243 30.33 -52.03 37.51
C ALA A 243 30.03 -52.20 39.00
N PHE A 244 29.64 -53.41 39.44
CA PHE A 244 29.76 -53.86 40.83
C PHE A 244 29.86 -55.39 40.82
N GLY A 245 31.09 -55.89 40.82
CA GLY A 245 31.49 -57.31 40.98
C GLY A 245 32.98 -57.34 41.23
N ASP A 246 33.32 -57.60 42.54
CA ASP A 246 34.63 -57.81 43.17
C ASP A 246 35.40 -56.64 43.60
#